data_4c262103bb8e51f9e8b732e3adc1538a
#
_entry.id   4c262103bb8e51f9e8b732e3adc1538a
#
_cell.length_a   1.000
_cell.length_b   1.000
_cell.length_c   1.000
_cell.angle_alpha   90.00
_cell.angle_beta   90.00
_cell.angle_gamma   90.00
#
_symmetry.space_group_name_H-M   'P 1'
#
loop_
_entity.id
_entity.type
_entity.pdbx_description
1 polymer ?
#
loop_
_entity_poly.entity_id
_entity_poly.type
_entity_poly.pdbx_seq_one_letter_code
_entity_poly.pdbx_strand_id
1 'polypeptide(L)'
;MDDHPGAWERMLAIQQRRAEEALRMRVLLTEGAANRVLAIVSWLHGKIGDDMLLTRQMVADSAGVATETAIRTLAPLEKKGWIQTRRGRLRILRPQEIARLLERAGTP
;
A
#
# COMPACT_ATOMS: atom_id res chain seq x y z
N MET A 1 -3.11 -15.52 -5.14
CA MET A 1 -3.01 -15.24 -5.37
C MET A 1 -3.06 -15.31 -5.79
N ASP A 2 -3.19 -15.33 -5.93
CA ASP A 2 -3.15 -15.21 -6.37
C ASP A 2 -3.14 -15.05 -7.18
N ASP A 3 -3.44 -15.51 -6.98
CA ASP A 3 -3.47 -15.17 -8.01
C ASP A 3 -2.83 -14.36 -8.76
N HIS A 4 -2.10 -14.55 -8.67
CA HIS A 4 -1.47 -13.69 -9.57
C HIS A 4 -0.82 -14.44 -10.67
N PRO A 5 -1.64 -14.81 -11.57
CA PRO A 5 -1.16 -15.48 -12.76
C PRO A 5 -0.24 -14.51 -13.45
N GLY A 6 0.72 -15.01 -14.09
CA GLY A 6 1.56 -14.19 -14.91
C GLY A 6 2.50 -13.30 -14.16
N ALA A 7 3.09 -13.80 -13.08
CA ALA A 7 4.13 -13.07 -12.38
C ALA A 7 5.25 -12.67 -13.34
N TRP A 8 5.52 -13.50 -14.32
CA TRP A 8 6.53 -13.25 -15.32
C TRP A 8 6.14 -12.16 -16.28
N GLU A 9 4.91 -12.23 -16.78
CA GLU A 9 4.39 -11.20 -17.64
C GLU A 9 4.35 -9.89 -16.95
N ARG A 10 4.08 -9.92 -15.65
CA ARG A 10 4.10 -8.71 -14.86
C ARG A 10 5.48 -8.13 -14.74
N MET A 11 6.50 -8.97 -14.59
CA MET A 11 7.85 -8.47 -14.52
C MET A 11 8.21 -7.73 -15.78
N LEU A 12 7.86 -8.28 -16.94
CA LEU A 12 8.11 -7.62 -18.21
C LEU A 12 7.33 -6.32 -18.35
N ALA A 13 6.08 -6.34 -17.96
CA ALA A 13 5.25 -5.15 -18.00
C ALA A 13 5.74 -4.10 -17.01
N ILE A 14 6.20 -4.54 -15.85
CA ILE A 14 6.71 -3.66 -14.80
C ILE A 14 7.92 -2.87 -15.27
N GLN A 15 8.79 -3.50 -16.04
CA GLN A 15 9.96 -2.81 -16.57
C GLN A 15 9.57 -1.56 -17.35
N GLN A 16 8.51 -1.65 -18.09
CA GLN A 16 8.05 -0.53 -18.91
C GLN A 16 7.28 0.51 -18.13
N ARG A 17 6.65 0.11 -17.04
CA ARG A 17 5.76 1.00 -16.29
C ARG A 17 6.35 1.55 -15.00
N ARG A 18 7.55 1.18 -14.68
CA ARG A 18 8.16 1.58 -13.42
C ARG A 18 8.15 3.08 -13.19
N ALA A 19 8.48 3.84 -14.21
CA ALA A 19 8.52 5.29 -14.09
C ALA A 19 7.13 5.85 -13.80
N GLU A 20 6.11 5.34 -14.50
CA GLU A 20 4.75 5.78 -14.30
C GLU A 20 4.25 5.46 -12.90
N GLU A 21 4.54 4.23 -12.43
CA GLU A 21 4.11 3.83 -11.11
C GLU A 21 4.80 4.63 -10.03
N ALA A 22 6.10 4.87 -10.18
CA ALA A 22 6.85 5.66 -9.23
C ALA A 22 6.30 7.08 -9.15
N LEU A 23 5.99 7.67 -10.29
CA LEU A 23 5.42 9.00 -10.34
C LEU A 23 4.04 9.04 -9.71
N ARG A 24 3.23 8.05 -10.02
CA ARG A 24 1.89 7.94 -9.45
C ARG A 24 1.94 7.81 -7.93
N MET A 25 2.86 7.01 -7.42
CA MET A 25 3.04 6.87 -5.99
C MET A 25 3.46 8.19 -5.35
N ARG A 26 4.35 8.93 -5.99
CA ARG A 26 4.76 10.23 -5.49
C ARG A 26 3.59 11.20 -5.39
N VAL A 27 2.75 11.21 -6.41
CA VAL A 27 1.58 12.08 -6.42
C VAL A 27 0.66 11.72 -5.27
N LEU A 28 0.41 10.42 -5.07
CA LEU A 28 -0.42 9.96 -3.97
C LEU A 28 0.16 10.35 -2.62
N LEU A 29 1.47 10.23 -2.47
CA LEU A 29 2.14 10.49 -1.20
C LEU A 29 2.24 11.98 -0.87
N THR A 30 2.16 12.85 -1.86
CA THR A 30 2.12 14.28 -1.60
C THR A 30 0.76 14.68 -1.04
N GLU A 31 -0.25 13.87 -1.21
CA GLU A 31 -1.55 14.12 -0.60
C GLU A 31 -1.50 13.65 0.86
N GLY A 32 -1.89 14.51 1.76
CA GLY A 32 -1.88 14.19 3.18
C GLY A 32 -2.71 12.97 3.53
N ALA A 33 -3.80 12.75 2.79
CA ALA A 33 -4.69 11.61 3.03
C ALA A 33 -3.98 10.28 2.77
N ALA A 34 -3.28 10.17 1.64
CA ALA A 34 -2.55 8.94 1.33
C ALA A 34 -1.44 8.68 2.33
N ASN A 35 -0.76 9.73 2.73
CA ASN A 35 0.32 9.63 3.70
C ASN A 35 -0.22 9.11 5.05
N ARG A 36 -1.41 9.59 5.45
CA ARG A 36 -2.04 9.12 6.67
C ARG A 36 -2.41 7.64 6.60
N VAL A 37 -2.87 7.18 5.44
CA VAL A 37 -3.19 5.76 5.24
C VAL A 37 -1.94 4.92 5.45
N LEU A 38 -0.84 5.29 4.81
CA LEU A 38 0.41 4.53 4.95
C LEU A 38 0.96 4.58 6.37
N ALA A 39 0.85 5.73 7.02
CA ALA A 39 1.31 5.88 8.40
C ALA A 39 0.52 4.98 9.33
N ILE A 40 -0.80 4.94 9.18
CA ILE A 40 -1.66 4.11 10.00
C ILE A 40 -1.35 2.63 9.78
N VAL A 41 -1.20 2.21 8.53
CA VAL A 41 -0.90 0.82 8.21
C VAL A 41 0.45 0.42 8.83
N SER A 42 1.44 1.28 8.71
CA SER A 42 2.76 1.02 9.28
C SER A 42 2.72 0.94 10.80
N TRP A 43 1.97 1.86 11.42
CA TRP A 43 1.83 1.88 12.86
C TRP A 43 1.11 0.63 13.37
N LEU A 44 0.04 0.24 12.71
CA LEU A 44 -0.71 -0.95 13.07
C LEU A 44 0.15 -2.20 12.88
N HIS A 45 0.95 -2.23 11.84
CA HIS A 45 1.86 -3.35 11.61
C HIS A 45 2.81 -3.52 12.79
N GLY A 46 3.32 -2.42 13.32
CA GLY A 46 4.20 -2.46 14.49
C GLY A 46 3.51 -2.97 15.74
N LYS A 47 2.19 -2.82 15.83
CA LYS A 47 1.42 -3.26 17.00
C LYS A 47 0.89 -4.68 16.85
N ILE A 48 0.44 -5.05 15.66
CA ILE A 48 -0.30 -6.29 15.44
C ILE A 48 0.57 -7.35 14.77
N GLY A 49 1.45 -6.93 13.88
CA GLY A 49 2.27 -7.84 13.09
C GLY A 49 1.84 -7.90 11.65
N ASP A 50 2.34 -8.89 10.91
CA ASP A 50 2.16 -8.96 9.47
C ASP A 50 0.73 -9.24 9.04
N ASP A 51 0.01 -10.04 9.81
CA ASP A 51 -1.33 -10.49 9.44
C ASP A 51 -2.34 -9.79 10.32
N MET A 52 -3.03 -8.83 9.75
CA MET A 52 -3.94 -7.99 10.51
C MET A 52 -5.38 -8.24 10.10
N LEU A 53 -6.27 -8.36 11.08
CA LEU A 53 -7.71 -8.47 10.84
C LEU A 53 -8.27 -7.09 10.60
N LEU A 54 -8.01 -6.57 9.41
CA LEU A 54 -8.43 -5.22 9.05
C LEU A 54 -9.05 -5.22 7.66
N THR A 55 -10.15 -4.50 7.54
CA THR A 55 -10.72 -4.19 6.22
C THR A 55 -10.17 -2.85 5.75
N ARG A 56 -10.30 -2.59 4.46
CA ARG A 56 -9.91 -1.29 3.92
C ARG A 56 -10.75 -0.16 4.53
N GLN A 57 -12.00 -0.48 4.87
CA GLN A 57 -12.87 0.45 5.57
C GLN A 57 -12.27 0.85 6.93
N MET A 58 -11.81 -0.15 7.67
CA MET A 58 -11.22 0.10 8.98
C MET A 58 -9.95 0.93 8.87
N VAL A 59 -9.14 0.67 7.86
CA VAL A 59 -7.95 1.47 7.59
C VAL A 59 -8.35 2.92 7.32
N ALA A 60 -9.36 3.11 6.47
CA ALA A 60 -9.83 4.45 6.13
C ALA A 60 -10.33 5.19 7.37
N ASP A 61 -11.13 4.51 8.19
CA ASP A 61 -11.66 5.11 9.41
C ASP A 61 -10.54 5.51 10.35
N SER A 62 -9.55 4.65 10.51
CA SER A 62 -8.42 4.93 11.39
C SER A 62 -7.56 6.08 10.89
N ALA A 63 -7.44 6.23 9.59
CA ALA A 63 -6.66 7.30 8.99
C ALA A 63 -7.46 8.59 8.84
N GLY A 64 -8.77 8.55 9.06
CA GLY A 64 -9.61 9.71 8.88
C GLY A 64 -9.79 10.11 7.44
N VAL A 65 -9.88 9.13 6.54
CA VAL A 65 -10.05 9.38 5.11
C VAL A 65 -11.22 8.57 4.58
N ALA A 66 -11.67 8.88 3.37
CA ALA A 66 -12.70 8.11 2.71
C ALA A 66 -12.17 6.73 2.35
N THR A 67 -13.06 5.73 2.36
CA THR A 67 -12.70 4.36 2.01
C THR A 67 -12.07 4.29 0.63
N GLU A 68 -12.61 5.06 -0.31
CA GLU A 68 -12.11 5.13 -1.66
C GLU A 68 -10.65 5.58 -1.70
N THR A 69 -10.29 6.54 -0.86
CA THR A 69 -8.92 7.02 -0.77
C THR A 69 -7.99 5.91 -0.24
N ALA A 70 -8.45 5.17 0.76
CA ALA A 70 -7.67 4.06 1.30
C ALA A 70 -7.46 2.98 0.24
N ILE A 71 -8.52 2.63 -0.50
CA ILE A 71 -8.43 1.65 -1.57
C ILE A 71 -7.42 2.09 -2.62
N ARG A 72 -7.52 3.34 -3.03
CA ARG A 72 -6.65 3.89 -4.07
C ARG A 72 -5.19 3.94 -3.62
N THR A 73 -4.97 4.18 -2.33
CA THR A 73 -3.61 4.22 -1.78
C THR A 73 -3.03 2.81 -1.67
N LEU A 74 -3.83 1.83 -1.26
CA LEU A 74 -3.35 0.48 -1.03
C LEU A 74 -3.22 -0.34 -2.30
N ALA A 75 -4.01 -0.05 -3.32
CA ALA A 75 -4.01 -0.83 -4.56
C ALA A 75 -2.63 -0.93 -5.23
N PRO A 76 -1.85 0.16 -5.36
CA PRO A 76 -0.52 0.05 -5.94
C PRO A 76 0.41 -0.84 -5.13
N LEU A 77 0.27 -0.83 -3.80
CA LEU A 77 1.09 -1.66 -2.93
C LEU A 77 0.77 -3.13 -3.12
N GLU A 78 -0.51 -3.44 -3.28
CA GLU A 78 -0.96 -4.79 -3.54
C GLU A 78 -0.44 -5.28 -4.89
N LYS A 79 -0.47 -4.42 -5.88
CA LYS A 79 0.05 -4.73 -7.20
C LYS A 79 1.54 -5.07 -7.17
N LYS A 80 2.27 -4.37 -6.34
CA LYS A 80 3.72 -4.61 -6.19
C LYS A 80 4.01 -5.84 -5.33
N GLY A 81 3.01 -6.42 -4.71
CA GLY A 81 3.19 -7.57 -3.83
C GLY A 81 3.72 -7.19 -2.46
N TRP A 82 3.57 -5.94 -2.07
CA TRP A 82 4.03 -5.49 -0.75
C TRP A 82 2.98 -5.73 0.32
N ILE A 83 1.72 -5.77 -0.07
CA ILE A 83 0.62 -6.13 0.82
C ILE A 83 -0.30 -7.10 0.09
N GLN A 84 -1.12 -7.79 0.86
CA GLN A 84 -2.14 -8.67 0.34
C GLN A 84 -3.42 -8.41 1.11
N THR A 85 -4.52 -8.20 0.39
CA THR A 85 -5.81 -7.98 1.02
C THR A 85 -6.72 -9.15 0.70
N ARG A 86 -7.41 -9.64 1.71
CA ARG A 86 -8.42 -10.67 1.57
C ARG A 86 -9.54 -10.34 2.55
N ARG A 87 -10.64 -11.01 2.44
CA ARG A 87 -11.83 -10.78 3.26
C ARG A 87 -11.48 -10.40 4.70
N GLY A 88 -11.57 -9.13 5.03
CA GLY A 88 -11.31 -8.65 6.37
C GLY A 88 -9.89 -8.82 6.87
N ARG A 89 -8.94 -9.07 5.96
CA ARG A 89 -7.54 -9.23 6.34
C ARG A 89 -6.64 -8.38 5.47
N LEU A 90 -5.63 -7.83 6.11
CA LEU A 90 -4.57 -7.10 5.45
C LEU A 90 -3.25 -7.70 5.90
N ARG A 91 -2.48 -8.22 4.98
CA ARG A 91 -1.19 -8.82 5.28
C ARG A 91 -0.08 -7.98 4.69
N ILE A 92 0.89 -7.64 5.51
CA ILE A 92 2.05 -6.88 5.08
C ILE A 92 3.14 -7.87 4.68
N LEU A 93 3.54 -7.82 3.42
CA LEU A 93 4.56 -8.73 2.90
C LEU A 93 5.93 -8.08 2.84
N ARG A 94 5.98 -6.76 2.65
CA ARG A 94 7.24 -6.02 2.54
C ARG A 94 7.18 -4.76 3.39
N PRO A 95 7.26 -4.90 4.71
CA PRO A 95 7.15 -3.72 5.59
C PRO A 95 8.25 -2.69 5.35
N GLN A 96 9.45 -3.12 4.96
CA GLN A 96 10.53 -2.18 4.70
C GLN A 96 10.24 -1.25 3.54
N GLU A 97 9.56 -1.78 2.52
CA GLU A 97 9.24 -0.95 1.37
C GLU A 97 8.21 0.12 1.71
N ILE A 98 7.26 -0.23 2.56
CA ILE A 98 6.26 0.74 3.02
C ILE A 98 6.93 1.81 3.87
N ALA A 99 7.84 1.41 4.74
CA ALA A 99 8.59 2.34 5.57
C ALA A 99 9.40 3.31 4.72
N ARG A 100 10.01 2.81 3.65
CA ARG A 100 10.77 3.65 2.74
C ARG A 100 9.90 4.69 2.05
N LEU A 101 8.69 4.32 1.66
CA LEU A 101 7.75 5.26 1.07
C LEU A 101 7.43 6.38 2.05
N LEU A 102 7.18 6.02 3.30
CA LEU A 102 6.88 7.00 4.33
C LEU A 102 8.06 7.94 4.58
N GLU A 103 9.26 7.42 4.59
CA GLU A 103 10.46 8.23 4.74
C GLU A 103 10.58 9.26 3.63
N ARG A 104 10.37 8.83 2.39
CA ARG A 104 10.44 9.72 1.25
C ARG A 104 9.38 10.80 1.31
N ALA A 105 8.18 10.43 1.72
CA ALA A 105 7.07 11.38 1.82
C ALA A 105 7.30 12.39 2.94
N GLY A 106 7.93 11.95 4.02
CA GLY A 106 8.19 12.82 5.17
C GLY A 106 9.44 13.66 5.03
N THR A 107 10.27 13.39 4.03
CA THR A 107 11.50 14.16 3.81
C THR A 107 11.25 15.28 2.81
N PRO A 108 11.41 16.52 3.22
CA PRO A 108 11.20 17.65 2.32
C PRO A 108 12.19 17.66 1.17
#